data_77fcaad707491236f0cc77b1541afa8e
#
_entry.id   77fcaad707491236f0cc77b1541afa8e
#
_cell.length_a   1.000
_cell.length_b   1.000
_cell.length_c   1.000
_cell.angle_alpha   90.00
_cell.angle_beta   90.00
_cell.angle_gamma   90.00
#
_symmetry.space_group_name_H-M   'P 1'
#
loop_
_entity.id
_entity.type
_entity.pdbx_description
1 polymer ?
#
loop_
_entity_poly.entity_id
_entity_poly.type
_entity_poly.pdbx_seq_one_letter_code
_entity_poly.pdbx_strand_id
1 'polypeptide(L)'
;MSLFVPDRVESEEILDEGNASRSEMERSLRDLQRFNSLFGGTPVYRRLVKAAAKDATSVLDLGTGTSDLLSALDSSCRLRIGLDFKIDHILYGRKLRNGSAPIHLVVADGFHLPFLDETVDLITSSHFFHHFSPEENQKMLQEALRVARKAVIASDTRRHVAPLLLVKVMGLFRLIGRVTRLDGPASVLQGYTVDEARKVADGIRARRKEVRKLFPYRFGLLLWK
;
A
#
# COMPACT_ATOMS: atom_id res chain seq x y z
N MET A 1 12.38 -3.14 -24.44
CA MET A 1 11.58 -2.21 -23.61
C MET A 1 10.18 -2.15 -24.20
N SER A 2 9.14 -2.26 -23.38
CA SER A 2 7.76 -2.13 -23.87
C SER A 2 7.45 -0.65 -24.06
N LEU A 3 6.93 -0.24 -25.23
CA LEU A 3 6.52 1.14 -25.55
C LEU A 3 5.54 1.76 -24.52
N PHE A 4 4.91 0.94 -23.71
CA PHE A 4 3.88 1.35 -22.73
C PHE A 4 4.36 1.38 -21.27
N VAL A 5 5.65 1.11 -21.03
CA VAL A 5 6.24 1.14 -19.69
C VAL A 5 7.32 2.20 -19.67
N PRO A 6 7.08 3.37 -19.06
CA PRO A 6 8.10 4.41 -18.91
C PRO A 6 9.23 3.94 -17.98
N ASP A 7 10.37 4.61 -18.03
CA ASP A 7 11.47 4.34 -17.10
C ASP A 7 11.05 4.65 -15.65
N ARG A 8 11.61 3.91 -14.70
CA ARG A 8 11.39 4.18 -13.27
C ARG A 8 12.14 5.44 -12.89
N VAL A 9 11.46 6.32 -12.19
CA VAL A 9 12.02 7.56 -11.66
C VAL A 9 11.95 7.48 -10.14
N GLU A 10 13.00 7.92 -9.46
CA GLU A 10 13.00 8.14 -8.02
C GLU A 10 12.72 9.62 -7.78
N SER A 11 11.71 9.93 -7.00
CA SER A 11 11.33 11.30 -6.64
C SER A 11 10.72 11.31 -5.24
N GLU A 12 10.94 12.39 -4.53
CA GLU A 12 10.27 12.64 -3.25
C GLU A 12 8.84 13.13 -3.51
N GLU A 13 7.88 12.66 -2.70
CA GLU A 13 6.50 13.09 -2.78
C GLU A 13 6.21 14.19 -1.75
N ILE A 14 5.50 15.23 -2.14
CA ILE A 14 5.15 16.38 -1.28
C ILE A 14 4.43 15.91 -0.02
N LEU A 15 3.58 14.88 -0.16
CA LEU A 15 2.86 14.28 0.95
C LEU A 15 3.83 13.66 1.97
N ASP A 16 4.93 13.08 1.51
CA ASP A 16 5.93 12.43 2.36
C ASP A 16 6.93 13.39 2.97
N GLU A 17 7.29 14.45 2.29
CA GLU A 17 8.17 15.49 2.83
C GLU A 17 7.52 16.33 3.95
N GLY A 18 6.18 16.26 4.11
CA GLY A 18 5.46 17.11 5.05
C GLY A 18 5.31 18.56 4.58
N ASN A 19 5.58 18.83 3.31
CA ASN A 19 5.50 20.16 2.69
C ASN A 19 4.06 20.55 2.28
N ALA A 20 3.09 19.68 2.52
CA ALA A 20 1.68 19.96 2.31
C ALA A 20 1.05 20.63 3.53
N SER A 21 0.20 21.61 3.31
CA SER A 21 -0.68 22.10 4.37
C SER A 21 -1.62 20.98 4.83
N ARG A 22 -2.14 21.10 6.06
CA ARG A 22 -3.08 20.10 6.60
C ARG A 22 -4.29 19.86 5.68
N SER A 23 -4.85 20.90 5.09
CA SER A 23 -5.99 20.78 4.16
C SER A 23 -5.63 20.08 2.86
N GLU A 24 -4.43 20.31 2.35
CA GLU A 24 -3.90 19.61 1.16
C GLU A 24 -3.61 18.13 1.45
N MET A 25 -2.99 17.83 2.59
CA MET A 25 -2.79 16.46 3.07
C MET A 25 -4.12 15.72 3.21
N GLU A 26 -5.10 16.29 3.91
CA GLU A 26 -6.44 15.71 4.07
C GLU A 26 -7.14 15.49 2.72
N ARG A 27 -6.96 16.39 1.76
CA ARG A 27 -7.51 16.26 0.40
C ARG A 27 -6.82 15.13 -0.35
N SER A 28 -5.48 15.04 -0.29
CA SER A 28 -4.72 13.98 -0.96
C SER A 28 -5.09 12.60 -0.41
N LEU A 29 -5.19 12.44 0.90
CA LEU A 29 -5.62 11.20 1.52
C LEU A 29 -7.05 10.79 1.12
N ARG A 30 -7.98 11.74 0.95
CA ARG A 30 -9.31 11.46 0.39
C ARG A 30 -9.25 11.03 -1.07
N ASP A 31 -8.38 11.64 -1.87
CA ASP A 31 -8.20 11.23 -3.26
C ASP A 31 -7.67 9.80 -3.34
N LEU A 32 -6.70 9.40 -2.49
CA LEU A 32 -6.21 8.02 -2.40
C LEU A 32 -7.32 7.03 -2.03
N GLN A 33 -8.19 7.36 -1.08
CA GLN A 33 -9.36 6.52 -0.75
C GLN A 33 -10.30 6.36 -1.95
N ARG A 34 -10.54 7.45 -2.71
CA ARG A 34 -11.34 7.38 -3.94
C ARG A 34 -10.68 6.49 -4.98
N PHE A 35 -9.35 6.60 -5.17
CA PHE A 35 -8.62 5.71 -6.06
C PHE A 35 -8.73 4.25 -5.63
N ASN A 36 -8.62 3.95 -4.33
CA ASN A 36 -8.82 2.59 -3.82
C ASN A 36 -10.23 2.06 -4.11
N SER A 37 -11.24 2.89 -3.96
CA SER A 37 -12.63 2.49 -4.19
C SER A 37 -12.97 2.35 -5.67
N LEU A 38 -12.57 3.33 -6.51
CA LEU A 38 -13.02 3.42 -7.90
C LEU A 38 -12.12 2.63 -8.87
N PHE A 39 -10.82 2.54 -8.58
CA PHE A 39 -9.83 1.89 -9.46
C PHE A 39 -9.31 0.57 -8.90
N GLY A 40 -10.18 -0.17 -8.22
CA GLY A 40 -9.95 -1.57 -7.90
C GLY A 40 -9.01 -1.85 -6.72
N GLY A 41 -8.56 -0.86 -5.96
CA GLY A 41 -7.69 -1.06 -4.80
C GLY A 41 -8.34 -1.95 -3.75
N THR A 42 -9.53 -1.57 -3.29
CA THR A 42 -10.27 -2.30 -2.25
C THR A 42 -10.64 -3.75 -2.66
N PRO A 43 -11.24 -4.00 -3.85
CA PRO A 43 -11.51 -5.39 -4.25
C PRO A 43 -10.26 -6.23 -4.46
N VAL A 44 -9.18 -5.64 -4.98
CA VAL A 44 -7.89 -6.33 -5.11
C VAL A 44 -7.33 -6.69 -3.74
N TYR A 45 -7.34 -5.76 -2.79
CA TYR A 45 -6.88 -5.99 -1.42
C TYR A 45 -7.63 -7.16 -0.76
N ARG A 46 -8.97 -7.14 -0.78
CA ARG A 46 -9.80 -8.23 -0.24
C ARG A 46 -9.49 -9.59 -0.89
N ARG A 47 -9.30 -9.60 -2.22
CA ARG A 47 -8.95 -10.82 -2.96
C ARG A 47 -7.59 -11.37 -2.53
N LEU A 48 -6.60 -10.50 -2.34
CA LEU A 48 -5.26 -10.90 -1.93
C LEU A 48 -5.27 -11.43 -0.49
N VAL A 49 -5.93 -10.76 0.44
CA VAL A 49 -6.09 -11.22 1.84
C VAL A 49 -6.72 -12.61 1.87
N LYS A 50 -7.83 -12.81 1.14
CA LYS A 50 -8.49 -14.11 1.03
C LYS A 50 -7.63 -15.19 0.38
N ALA A 51 -6.78 -14.82 -0.59
CA ALA A 51 -5.89 -15.75 -1.27
C ALA A 51 -4.69 -16.15 -0.40
N ALA A 52 -4.20 -15.23 0.43
CA ALA A 52 -3.05 -15.49 1.30
C ALA A 52 -3.42 -16.36 2.51
N ALA A 53 -4.54 -16.04 3.20
CA ALA A 53 -5.04 -16.84 4.32
C ALA A 53 -6.52 -16.55 4.57
N LYS A 54 -7.40 -17.47 4.19
CA LYS A 54 -8.85 -17.35 4.39
C LYS A 54 -9.26 -17.27 5.86
N ASP A 55 -8.48 -17.89 6.71
CA ASP A 55 -8.71 -18.05 8.15
C ASP A 55 -7.91 -17.04 8.99
N ALA A 56 -7.38 -15.99 8.37
CA ALA A 56 -6.70 -14.94 9.09
C ALA A 56 -7.70 -14.15 9.94
N THR A 57 -7.37 -14.01 11.22
CA THR A 57 -8.17 -13.27 12.20
C THR A 57 -7.50 -11.96 12.62
N SER A 58 -6.24 -11.79 12.30
CA SER A 58 -5.45 -10.59 12.59
C SER A 58 -4.68 -10.09 11.36
N VAL A 59 -4.73 -8.78 11.12
CA VAL A 59 -4.05 -8.11 10.01
C VAL A 59 -3.36 -6.85 10.52
N LEU A 60 -2.07 -6.70 10.18
CA LEU A 60 -1.29 -5.47 10.33
C LEU A 60 -1.07 -4.87 8.94
N ASP A 61 -1.42 -3.60 8.75
CA ASP A 61 -1.24 -2.89 7.49
C ASP A 61 -0.14 -1.83 7.62
N LEU A 62 0.91 -1.94 6.79
CA LEU A 62 2.06 -1.05 6.76
C LEU A 62 1.81 0.09 5.79
N GLY A 63 2.10 1.33 6.21
CA GLY A 63 1.75 2.54 5.45
C GLY A 63 0.24 2.69 5.33
N THR A 64 -0.48 2.50 6.44
CA THR A 64 -1.94 2.37 6.45
C THR A 64 -2.69 3.65 6.07
N GLY A 65 -2.03 4.81 6.15
CA GLY A 65 -2.65 6.10 5.84
C GLY A 65 -3.96 6.31 6.60
N THR A 66 -5.07 6.32 5.88
CA THR A 66 -6.41 6.46 6.46
C THR A 66 -7.01 5.15 6.97
N SER A 67 -6.36 4.02 6.78
CA SER A 67 -6.82 2.66 7.10
C SER A 67 -8.13 2.26 6.41
N ASP A 68 -8.43 2.82 5.26
CA ASP A 68 -9.63 2.51 4.48
C ASP A 68 -9.65 1.05 4.00
N LEU A 69 -8.49 0.50 3.65
CA LEU A 69 -8.36 -0.90 3.23
C LEU A 69 -8.63 -1.86 4.39
N LEU A 70 -8.11 -1.58 5.59
CA LEU A 70 -8.43 -2.36 6.80
C LEU A 70 -9.93 -2.29 7.14
N SER A 71 -10.54 -1.12 6.97
CA SER A 71 -11.98 -0.92 7.18
C SER A 71 -12.82 -1.76 6.22
N ALA A 72 -12.26 -2.10 5.06
CA ALA A 72 -12.92 -2.90 4.04
C ALA A 72 -12.88 -4.42 4.30
N LEU A 73 -12.13 -4.91 5.28
CA LEU A 73 -12.10 -6.32 5.65
C LEU A 73 -13.43 -6.74 6.29
N ASP A 74 -13.78 -8.00 6.16
CA ASP A 74 -14.98 -8.54 6.76
C ASP A 74 -14.83 -8.81 8.28
N SER A 75 -15.90 -9.18 8.94
CA SER A 75 -15.96 -9.39 10.39
C SER A 75 -15.13 -10.60 10.88
N SER A 76 -14.65 -11.46 9.99
CA SER A 76 -13.76 -12.56 10.37
C SER A 76 -12.40 -12.06 10.84
N CYS A 77 -11.93 -10.92 10.31
CA CYS A 77 -10.76 -10.23 10.78
C CYS A 77 -11.07 -9.47 12.07
N ARG A 78 -10.76 -10.08 13.22
CA ARG A 78 -11.08 -9.56 14.56
C ARG A 78 -10.10 -8.49 15.03
N LEU A 79 -8.82 -8.65 14.73
CA LEU A 79 -7.76 -7.71 15.10
C LEU A 79 -7.23 -7.01 13.85
N ARG A 80 -7.43 -5.72 13.78
CA ARG A 80 -6.96 -4.85 12.69
C ARG A 80 -6.02 -3.82 13.26
N ILE A 81 -4.80 -3.79 12.76
CA ILE A 81 -3.76 -2.87 13.20
C ILE A 81 -3.29 -2.08 11.98
N GLY A 82 -3.36 -0.77 12.06
CA GLY A 82 -2.79 0.14 11.06
C GLY A 82 -1.51 0.76 11.58
N LEU A 83 -0.42 0.63 10.84
CA LEU A 83 0.86 1.25 11.16
C LEU A 83 1.21 2.27 10.09
N ASP A 84 1.60 3.45 10.54
CA ASP A 84 2.12 4.51 9.67
C ASP A 84 3.20 5.28 10.42
N PHE A 85 4.17 5.82 9.69
CA PHE A 85 5.20 6.66 10.27
C PHE A 85 4.67 8.07 10.59
N LYS A 86 3.65 8.53 9.84
CA LYS A 86 3.08 9.87 9.95
C LYS A 86 1.85 9.90 10.86
N ILE A 87 2.02 10.48 12.03
CA ILE A 87 0.93 10.64 13.00
C ILE A 87 -0.28 11.39 12.44
N ASP A 88 -0.06 12.39 11.57
CA ASP A 88 -1.15 13.18 10.99
C ASP A 88 -2.04 12.37 10.07
N HIS A 89 -1.48 11.41 9.31
CA HIS A 89 -2.24 10.46 8.50
C HIS A 89 -3.15 9.60 9.37
N ILE A 90 -2.59 9.06 10.45
CA ILE A 90 -3.29 8.23 11.44
C ILE A 90 -4.43 9.01 12.11
N LEU A 91 -4.17 10.22 12.57
CA LEU A 91 -5.17 11.07 13.23
C LEU A 91 -6.31 11.44 12.28
N TYR A 92 -5.99 11.75 11.02
CA TYR A 92 -6.99 12.02 10.01
C TYR A 92 -7.82 10.76 9.67
N GLY A 93 -7.18 9.62 9.46
CA GLY A 93 -7.86 8.34 9.24
C GLY A 93 -8.80 7.99 10.39
N ARG A 94 -8.39 8.20 11.65
CA ARG A 94 -9.24 8.01 12.83
C ARG A 94 -10.47 8.91 12.80
N LYS A 95 -10.34 10.16 12.39
CA LYS A 95 -11.47 11.12 12.26
C LYS A 95 -12.50 10.68 11.21
N LEU A 96 -12.05 10.04 10.12
CA LEU A 96 -12.94 9.61 9.04
C LEU A 96 -13.76 8.35 9.38
N ARG A 97 -13.34 7.57 10.36
CA ARG A 97 -13.95 6.27 10.71
C ARG A 97 -15.01 6.40 11.77
N ASN A 98 -16.17 6.96 11.45
CA ASN A 98 -17.32 6.98 12.35
C ASN A 98 -18.05 5.61 12.31
N GLY A 99 -18.07 4.90 13.44
CA GLY A 99 -18.87 3.68 13.63
C GLY A 99 -18.36 2.40 12.95
N SER A 100 -17.16 2.41 12.40
CA SER A 100 -16.51 1.23 11.81
C SER A 100 -15.95 0.28 12.88
N ALA A 101 -15.71 -0.98 12.52
CA ALA A 101 -15.03 -1.93 13.40
C ALA A 101 -13.70 -1.34 13.94
N PRO A 102 -13.33 -1.63 15.20
CA PRO A 102 -12.16 -1.04 15.82
C PRO A 102 -10.88 -1.37 15.04
N ILE A 103 -10.07 -0.35 14.78
CA ILE A 103 -8.72 -0.47 14.20
C ILE A 103 -7.77 0.15 15.21
N HIS A 104 -6.79 -0.63 15.64
CA HIS A 104 -5.69 -0.17 16.48
C HIS A 104 -4.66 0.54 15.61
N LEU A 105 -4.19 1.70 16.05
CA LEU A 105 -3.28 2.53 15.28
C LEU A 105 -1.95 2.65 16.00
N VAL A 106 -0.87 2.45 15.27
CA VAL A 106 0.51 2.48 15.77
C VAL A 106 1.32 3.43 14.90
N VAL A 107 2.04 4.36 15.55
CA VAL A 107 3.05 5.20 14.87
C VAL A 107 4.39 4.49 15.02
N ALA A 108 4.93 3.97 13.93
CA ALA A 108 6.21 3.27 13.94
C ALA A 108 6.84 3.22 12.55
N ASP A 109 8.12 2.83 12.51
CA ASP A 109 8.87 2.57 11.29
C ASP A 109 8.56 1.16 10.77
N GLY A 110 8.21 1.06 9.47
CA GLY A 110 7.93 -0.21 8.79
C GLY A 110 9.16 -1.13 8.65
N PHE A 111 10.37 -0.61 8.83
CA PHE A 111 11.61 -1.37 8.81
C PHE A 111 11.98 -1.97 10.17
N HIS A 112 11.35 -1.49 11.26
CA HIS A 112 11.61 -1.90 12.64
C HIS A 112 10.27 -2.05 13.37
N LEU A 113 9.57 -3.14 13.11
CA LEU A 113 8.23 -3.35 13.63
C LEU A 113 8.25 -3.61 15.14
N PRO A 114 7.49 -2.85 15.95
CA PRO A 114 7.46 -2.98 17.40
C PRO A 114 6.59 -4.17 17.86
N PHE A 115 6.74 -5.30 17.19
CA PHE A 115 6.00 -6.52 17.44
C PHE A 115 6.96 -7.70 17.57
N LEU A 116 6.61 -8.66 18.42
CA LEU A 116 7.34 -9.92 18.53
C LEU A 116 7.15 -10.76 17.25
N ASP A 117 8.01 -11.76 17.09
CA ASP A 117 7.91 -12.72 16.00
C ASP A 117 6.54 -13.41 16.04
N GLU A 118 5.99 -13.66 14.87
CA GLU A 118 4.74 -14.42 14.72
C GLU A 118 3.56 -13.88 15.55
N THR A 119 3.39 -12.55 15.58
CA THR A 119 2.34 -11.91 16.39
C THR A 119 1.01 -11.81 15.68
N VAL A 120 1.00 -11.56 14.37
CA VAL A 120 -0.23 -11.38 13.57
C VAL A 120 -0.29 -12.38 12.41
N ASP A 121 -1.51 -12.74 11.99
CA ASP A 121 -1.68 -13.73 10.93
C ASP A 121 -1.17 -13.21 9.59
N LEU A 122 -1.56 -12.01 9.20
CA LEU A 122 -1.18 -11.38 7.94
C LEU A 122 -0.57 -9.99 8.17
N ILE A 123 0.43 -9.67 7.35
CA ILE A 123 0.87 -8.30 7.17
C ILE A 123 0.56 -7.88 5.74
N THR A 124 0.01 -6.69 5.59
CA THR A 124 -0.34 -6.09 4.30
C THR A 124 0.39 -4.77 4.11
N SER A 125 0.64 -4.40 2.87
CA SER A 125 1.13 -3.10 2.47
C SER A 125 0.54 -2.76 1.10
N SER A 126 -0.09 -1.60 0.98
CA SER A 126 -0.73 -1.19 -0.27
C SER A 126 -0.44 0.27 -0.59
N HIS A 127 -0.06 0.57 -1.84
CA HIS A 127 0.39 1.91 -2.26
C HIS A 127 1.52 2.46 -1.39
N PHE A 128 2.47 1.60 -1.08
CA PHE A 128 3.60 1.92 -0.21
C PHE A 128 4.92 1.37 -0.76
N PHE A 129 4.84 0.31 -1.56
CA PHE A 129 5.98 -0.40 -2.10
C PHE A 129 6.83 0.47 -3.06
N HIS A 130 6.21 1.40 -3.78
CA HIS A 130 6.87 2.25 -4.76
C HIS A 130 7.79 3.31 -4.15
N HIS A 131 7.62 3.65 -2.86
CA HIS A 131 8.49 4.62 -2.17
C HIS A 131 9.92 4.11 -1.92
N PHE A 132 10.16 2.81 -2.03
CA PHE A 132 11.41 2.18 -1.61
C PHE A 132 12.18 1.58 -2.79
N SER A 133 13.51 1.53 -2.65
CA SER A 133 14.38 0.76 -3.54
C SER A 133 14.09 -0.75 -3.44
N PRO A 134 14.57 -1.56 -4.40
CA PRO A 134 14.45 -3.02 -4.31
C PRO A 134 15.02 -3.60 -3.02
N GLU A 135 16.16 -3.11 -2.58
CA GLU A 135 16.89 -3.54 -1.38
C GLU A 135 16.14 -3.18 -0.09
N GLU A 136 15.58 -1.98 -0.04
CA GLU A 136 14.74 -1.53 1.08
C GLU A 136 13.45 -2.34 1.15
N ASN A 137 12.78 -2.57 0.02
CA ASN A 137 11.60 -3.43 -0.02
C ASN A 137 11.90 -4.86 0.47
N GLN A 138 13.07 -5.42 0.12
CA GLN A 138 13.49 -6.73 0.63
C GLN A 138 13.65 -6.71 2.15
N LYS A 139 14.29 -5.69 2.73
CA LYS A 139 14.46 -5.53 4.17
C LYS A 139 13.11 -5.40 4.89
N MET A 140 12.24 -4.51 4.42
CA MET A 140 10.92 -4.28 4.99
C MET A 140 10.04 -5.54 4.94
N LEU A 141 10.03 -6.24 3.80
CA LEU A 141 9.25 -7.47 3.65
C LEU A 141 9.82 -8.64 4.46
N GLN A 142 11.14 -8.69 4.67
CA GLN A 142 11.76 -9.69 5.54
C GLN A 142 11.41 -9.44 7.01
N GLU A 143 11.38 -8.16 7.43
CA GLU A 143 10.90 -7.77 8.77
C GLU A 143 9.40 -8.07 8.94
N ALA A 144 8.60 -7.79 7.92
CA ALA A 144 7.20 -8.17 7.92
C ALA A 144 6.99 -9.70 8.05
N LEU A 145 7.81 -10.51 7.36
CA LEU A 145 7.77 -11.96 7.50
C LEU A 145 8.16 -12.44 8.89
N ARG A 146 9.06 -11.75 9.60
CA ARG A 146 9.38 -12.05 11.00
C ARG A 146 8.14 -12.00 11.88
N VAL A 147 7.34 -10.94 11.72
CA VAL A 147 6.17 -10.67 12.57
C VAL A 147 4.93 -11.45 12.11
N ALA A 148 4.84 -11.82 10.83
CA ALA A 148 3.71 -12.59 10.29
C ALA A 148 3.74 -14.05 10.74
N ARG A 149 2.57 -14.64 11.03
CA ARG A 149 2.39 -16.08 11.25
C ARG A 149 2.18 -16.86 9.96
N LYS A 150 1.47 -16.28 8.99
CA LYS A 150 1.00 -16.98 7.78
C LYS A 150 1.58 -16.41 6.51
N ALA A 151 1.40 -15.11 6.28
CA ALA A 151 1.83 -14.49 5.04
C ALA A 151 2.00 -12.96 5.12
N VAL A 152 2.74 -12.44 4.15
CA VAL A 152 2.88 -11.01 3.87
C VAL A 152 2.35 -10.72 2.46
N ILE A 153 1.64 -9.62 2.31
CA ILE A 153 1.07 -9.16 1.03
C ILE A 153 1.55 -7.74 0.77
N ALA A 154 2.19 -7.50 -0.38
CA ALA A 154 2.40 -6.17 -0.91
C ALA A 154 1.60 -5.97 -2.20
N SER A 155 0.93 -4.85 -2.35
CA SER A 155 0.14 -4.53 -3.53
C SER A 155 0.33 -3.08 -3.93
N ASP A 156 0.58 -2.84 -5.22
CA ASP A 156 0.78 -1.48 -5.70
C ASP A 156 0.29 -1.30 -7.14
N THR A 157 0.24 -0.04 -7.58
CA THR A 157 -0.01 0.33 -8.96
C THR A 157 1.21 -0.01 -9.82
N ARG A 158 0.98 -0.71 -10.93
CA ARG A 158 2.06 -1.01 -11.88
C ARG A 158 2.44 0.22 -12.67
N ARG A 159 3.74 0.43 -12.84
CA ARG A 159 4.25 1.44 -13.79
C ARG A 159 3.78 1.13 -15.21
N HIS A 160 2.96 2.03 -15.75
CA HIS A 160 2.40 1.93 -17.08
C HIS A 160 1.86 3.28 -17.55
N VAL A 161 1.86 3.51 -18.87
CA VAL A 161 1.35 4.77 -19.47
C VAL A 161 -0.13 5.02 -19.15
N ALA A 162 -0.95 3.98 -19.05
CA ALA A 162 -2.40 4.15 -18.84
C ALA A 162 -2.74 4.78 -17.47
N PRO A 163 -2.28 4.28 -16.30
CA PRO A 163 -2.52 4.96 -15.04
C PRO A 163 -1.85 6.35 -15.00
N LEU A 164 -0.69 6.53 -15.61
CA LEU A 164 -0.03 7.84 -15.71
C LEU A 164 -0.91 8.86 -16.46
N LEU A 165 -1.45 8.49 -17.59
CA LEU A 165 -2.37 9.34 -18.37
C LEU A 165 -3.66 9.62 -17.59
N LEU A 166 -4.22 8.61 -16.93
CA LEU A 166 -5.42 8.77 -16.10
C LEU A 166 -5.21 9.86 -15.03
N VAL A 167 -4.14 9.77 -14.26
CA VAL A 167 -3.85 10.75 -13.20
C VAL A 167 -3.60 12.13 -13.77
N LYS A 168 -2.85 12.25 -14.89
CA LYS A 168 -2.62 13.53 -15.57
C LYS A 168 -3.91 14.15 -16.07
N VAL A 169 -4.80 13.37 -16.69
CA VAL A 169 -6.11 13.84 -17.17
C VAL A 169 -6.98 14.31 -16.00
N MET A 170 -7.05 13.53 -14.91
CA MET A 170 -7.78 13.93 -13.69
C MET A 170 -7.22 15.23 -13.10
N GLY A 171 -5.91 15.41 -13.14
CA GLY A 171 -5.25 16.64 -12.71
C GLY A 171 -5.58 17.84 -13.61
N LEU A 172 -5.60 17.65 -14.93
CA LEU A 172 -5.95 18.67 -15.91
C LEU A 172 -7.37 19.19 -15.67
N PHE A 173 -8.33 18.30 -15.43
CA PHE A 173 -9.72 18.66 -15.14
C PHE A 173 -9.96 19.03 -13.65
N ARG A 174 -8.91 19.16 -12.84
CA ARG A 174 -8.99 19.52 -11.41
C ARG A 174 -9.88 18.60 -10.57
N LEU A 175 -10.02 17.36 -10.97
CA LEU A 175 -10.80 16.33 -10.24
C LEU A 175 -10.12 15.87 -8.96
N ILE A 176 -8.81 16.07 -8.86
CA ILE A 176 -7.95 15.73 -7.72
C ILE A 176 -7.26 16.98 -7.14
N GLY A 177 -6.85 16.90 -5.88
CA GLY A 177 -6.16 17.97 -5.17
C GLY A 177 -4.80 18.34 -5.77
N ARG A 178 -4.24 19.47 -5.34
CA ARG A 178 -2.93 19.96 -5.82
C ARG A 178 -1.82 18.93 -5.55
N VAL A 179 -1.72 18.42 -4.33
CA VAL A 179 -0.72 17.42 -3.94
C VAL A 179 -0.88 16.17 -4.79
N THR A 180 -2.05 15.57 -4.84
CA THR A 180 -2.32 14.37 -5.66
C THR A 180 -2.01 14.59 -7.15
N ARG A 181 -2.20 15.82 -7.67
CA ARG A 181 -1.87 16.17 -9.06
C ARG A 181 -0.37 16.17 -9.32
N LEU A 182 0.45 16.52 -8.34
CA LEU A 182 1.90 16.55 -8.43
C LEU A 182 2.50 15.18 -8.11
N ASP A 183 2.09 14.59 -7.01
CA ASP A 183 2.63 13.31 -6.52
C ASP A 183 2.11 12.10 -7.32
N GLY A 184 0.85 12.12 -7.76
CA GLY A 184 0.25 10.96 -8.43
C GLY A 184 0.97 10.49 -9.70
N PRO A 185 1.42 11.38 -10.63
CA PRO A 185 2.30 10.98 -11.72
C PRO A 185 3.64 10.42 -11.24
N ALA A 186 4.22 10.98 -10.17
CA ALA A 186 5.45 10.52 -9.57
C ALA A 186 5.29 9.11 -9.00
N SER A 187 4.26 8.85 -8.18
CA SER A 187 3.94 7.52 -7.64
C SER A 187 3.79 6.46 -8.73
N VAL A 188 3.14 6.81 -9.87
CA VAL A 188 3.03 5.87 -10.99
C VAL A 188 4.38 5.59 -11.63
N LEU A 189 5.25 6.59 -11.78
CA LEU A 189 6.58 6.43 -12.37
C LEU A 189 7.56 5.70 -11.43
N GLN A 190 7.40 5.84 -10.12
CA GLN A 190 8.13 5.09 -9.09
C GLN A 190 7.67 3.63 -9.01
N GLY A 191 6.42 3.35 -9.43
CA GLY A 191 5.81 2.03 -9.38
C GLY A 191 6.66 0.94 -10.05
N TYR A 192 6.54 -0.27 -9.57
CA TYR A 192 7.22 -1.44 -10.09
C TYR A 192 6.45 -2.08 -11.23
N THR A 193 7.14 -2.69 -12.18
CA THR A 193 6.57 -3.68 -13.08
C THR A 193 6.41 -5.02 -12.36
N VAL A 194 5.64 -5.95 -12.94
CA VAL A 194 5.52 -7.31 -12.38
C VAL A 194 6.87 -8.03 -12.32
N ASP A 195 7.73 -7.83 -13.32
CA ASP A 195 9.03 -8.50 -13.39
C ASP A 195 10.03 -7.91 -12.39
N GLU A 196 10.00 -6.60 -12.15
CA GLU A 196 10.78 -5.97 -11.09
C GLU A 196 10.30 -6.43 -9.70
N ALA A 197 8.99 -6.51 -9.47
CA ALA A 197 8.44 -7.03 -8.23
C ALA A 197 8.82 -8.52 -7.99
N ARG A 198 8.94 -9.33 -9.06
CA ARG A 198 9.48 -10.70 -8.97
C ARG A 198 10.94 -10.70 -8.54
N LYS A 199 11.77 -9.86 -9.12
CA LYS A 199 13.19 -9.74 -8.72
C LYS A 199 13.34 -9.35 -7.25
N VAL A 200 12.50 -8.44 -6.75
CA VAL A 200 12.46 -8.12 -5.31
C VAL A 200 12.09 -9.36 -4.51
N ALA A 201 11.04 -10.09 -4.91
CA ALA A 201 10.61 -11.30 -4.23
C ALA A 201 11.70 -12.40 -4.21
N ASP A 202 12.50 -12.51 -5.28
CA ASP A 202 13.55 -13.53 -5.37
C ASP A 202 14.61 -13.36 -4.28
N GLY A 203 14.92 -12.13 -3.85
CA GLY A 203 15.84 -11.83 -2.77
C GLY A 203 15.29 -12.08 -1.35
N ILE A 204 14.02 -12.43 -1.18
CA ILE A 204 13.38 -12.61 0.14
C ILE A 204 13.34 -14.09 0.52
N ARG A 205 13.62 -14.42 1.76
CA ARG A 205 13.50 -15.80 2.29
C ARG A 205 12.06 -16.06 2.72
N ALA A 206 11.30 -16.79 1.91
CA ALA A 206 9.95 -17.22 2.20
C ALA A 206 9.72 -18.65 1.67
N ARG A 207 8.84 -19.42 2.31
CA ARG A 207 8.51 -20.80 1.91
C ARG A 207 7.91 -20.86 0.51
N ARG A 208 7.02 -19.92 0.20
CA ARG A 208 6.39 -19.76 -1.11
C ARG A 208 6.27 -18.28 -1.46
N LYS A 209 6.48 -17.97 -2.72
CA LYS A 209 6.41 -16.62 -3.28
C LYS A 209 5.54 -16.62 -4.52
N GLU A 210 4.73 -15.60 -4.68
CA GLU A 210 3.89 -15.45 -5.87
C GLU A 210 3.72 -13.97 -6.19
N VAL A 211 3.93 -13.60 -7.46
CA VAL A 211 3.65 -12.24 -7.94
C VAL A 211 2.58 -12.32 -9.02
N ARG A 212 1.48 -11.66 -8.79
CA ARG A 212 0.29 -11.62 -9.66
C ARG A 212 0.16 -10.29 -10.36
N LYS A 213 -0.12 -10.36 -11.65
CA LYS A 213 -0.64 -9.21 -12.40
C LYS A 213 -2.14 -9.10 -12.14
N LEU A 214 -2.59 -7.93 -11.68
CA LEU A 214 -3.97 -7.70 -11.28
C LEU A 214 -4.59 -6.54 -12.08
N PHE A 215 -5.88 -6.63 -12.32
CA PHE A 215 -6.67 -5.60 -12.97
C PHE A 215 -7.29 -4.66 -11.92
N PRO A 216 -7.37 -3.33 -12.20
CA PRO A 216 -6.71 -2.59 -13.28
C PRO A 216 -5.28 -2.15 -12.86
N TYR A 217 -4.30 -2.40 -13.72
CA TYR A 217 -2.90 -1.90 -13.60
C TYR A 217 -2.28 -2.02 -12.21
N ARG A 218 -2.49 -3.15 -11.52
CA ARG A 218 -1.91 -3.44 -10.22
C ARG A 218 -1.05 -4.70 -10.26
N PHE A 219 -0.19 -4.87 -9.26
CA PHE A 219 0.38 -6.15 -8.92
C PHE A 219 0.08 -6.51 -7.47
N GLY A 220 0.21 -7.78 -7.15
CA GLY A 220 0.19 -8.29 -5.79
C GLY A 220 1.34 -9.27 -5.61
N LEU A 221 2.16 -9.02 -4.62
CA LEU A 221 3.22 -9.91 -4.15
C LEU A 221 2.71 -10.60 -2.89
N LEU A 222 2.75 -11.93 -2.88
CA LEU A 222 2.35 -12.77 -1.76
C LEU A 222 3.55 -13.61 -1.33
N LEU A 223 3.87 -13.57 -0.05
CA LEU A 223 4.96 -14.31 0.58
C LEU A 223 4.36 -15.13 1.72
N TRP A 224 4.51 -16.46 1.66
CA TRP A 224 4.08 -17.36 2.74
C TRP A 224 5.29 -17.79 3.58
N LYS A 225 5.05 -17.88 4.84
CA LYS A 225 6.03 -18.35 5.83
C LYS A 225 6.22 -19.86 5.81
#